data_faf7a1be6f9b405ad84e798857241b1d
#
_entry.id   faf7a1be6f9b405ad84e798857241b1d
#
_cell.length_a   1.000
_cell.length_b   1.000
_cell.length_c   1.000
_cell.angle_alpha   90.00
_cell.angle_beta   90.00
_cell.angle_gamma   90.00
#
_symmetry.space_group_name_H-M   'P 1'
#
loop_
_entity.id
_entity.type
_entity.pdbx_description
1 polymer ?
#
loop_
_entity_poly.entity_id
_entity_poly.type
_entity_poly.pdbx_seq_one_letter_code
_entity_poly.pdbx_strand_id
1 'polypeptide(L)'
;MSNINIPCKQNIHYVMLTTLKNNKQITILSIIFIGLMIPNVIVYAEHSLLELGESKESADKGTVNKSTRQLAEGVFFAMIAIGYIVTTILVFAKPNNVIPYYIILVGTVAIIIVYYFRTMTGIPIIGTDLIIKEYAIDYRDVITKITQQAFVIPLAMMLQRVYDMKKQRYETIIAKRL
;
A
#
# COMPACT_ATOMS: atom_id res chain seq x y z
N MET A 1 -19.56 -31.39 47.17
CA MET A 1 -18.46 -31.62 46.21
C MET A 1 -19.06 -31.46 44.80
N SER A 2 -18.92 -30.31 44.21
CA SER A 2 -19.46 -30.01 42.89
C SER A 2 -18.37 -30.23 41.84
N ASN A 3 -18.59 -31.23 40.97
CA ASN A 3 -17.73 -31.52 39.83
C ASN A 3 -17.80 -30.36 38.80
N ILE A 4 -16.78 -29.54 38.75
CA ILE A 4 -16.57 -28.58 37.68
C ILE A 4 -16.02 -29.36 36.46
N ASN A 5 -16.94 -29.76 35.59
CA ASN A 5 -16.57 -30.33 34.28
C ASN A 5 -16.09 -29.20 33.38
N ILE A 6 -14.79 -29.02 33.27
CA ILE A 6 -14.18 -28.02 32.35
C ILE A 6 -14.15 -28.65 30.95
N PRO A 7 -14.84 -28.07 29.97
CA PRO A 7 -14.79 -28.54 28.57
C PRO A 7 -13.48 -28.05 27.88
N CYS A 8 -12.32 -28.49 28.37
CA CYS A 8 -11.03 -27.98 27.89
C CYS A 8 -10.63 -28.53 26.51
N LYS A 9 -11.13 -29.68 26.07
CA LYS A 9 -10.74 -30.31 24.79
C LYS A 9 -11.41 -29.72 23.55
N GLN A 10 -12.68 -29.29 23.65
CA GLN A 10 -13.40 -28.71 22.52
C GLN A 10 -12.86 -27.34 22.12
N ASN A 11 -12.41 -26.53 23.07
CA ASN A 11 -11.88 -25.20 22.82
C ASN A 11 -10.55 -25.20 22.05
N ILE A 12 -9.67 -26.15 22.31
CA ILE A 12 -8.35 -26.25 21.64
C ILE A 12 -8.52 -26.59 20.15
N HIS A 13 -9.41 -27.54 19.84
CA HIS A 13 -9.64 -27.95 18.45
C HIS A 13 -10.29 -26.83 17.63
N TYR A 14 -11.20 -26.09 18.21
CA TYR A 14 -11.86 -24.95 17.55
C TYR A 14 -10.86 -23.80 17.31
N VAL A 15 -10.02 -23.46 18.28
CA VAL A 15 -8.96 -22.44 18.13
C VAL A 15 -7.95 -22.84 17.07
N MET A 16 -7.55 -24.12 17.02
CA MET A 16 -6.60 -24.61 16.02
C MET A 16 -7.15 -24.56 14.59
N LEU A 17 -8.42 -24.94 14.40
CA LEU A 17 -9.10 -24.88 13.10
C LEU A 17 -9.31 -23.44 12.61
N THR A 18 -9.68 -22.52 13.50
CA THR A 18 -9.83 -21.10 13.15
C THR A 18 -8.51 -20.44 12.79
N THR A 19 -7.43 -20.80 13.49
CA THR A 19 -6.07 -20.30 13.18
C THR A 19 -5.58 -20.80 11.82
N LEU A 20 -5.77 -22.08 11.50
CA LEU A 20 -5.41 -22.66 10.20
C LEU A 20 -6.22 -22.03 9.04
N LYS A 21 -7.53 -21.82 9.23
CA LYS A 21 -8.39 -21.16 8.25
C LYS A 21 -7.98 -19.72 8.01
N ASN A 22 -7.65 -18.98 9.08
CA ASN A 22 -7.19 -17.61 8.99
C ASN A 22 -5.84 -17.48 8.26
N ASN A 23 -4.89 -18.41 8.51
CA ASN A 23 -3.60 -18.41 7.82
C ASN A 23 -3.75 -18.63 6.30
N LYS A 24 -4.61 -19.55 5.87
CA LYS A 24 -4.89 -19.77 4.43
C LYS A 24 -5.50 -18.53 3.77
N GLN A 25 -6.44 -17.86 4.43
CA GLN A 25 -7.07 -16.65 3.91
C GLN A 25 -6.06 -15.50 3.79
N ILE A 26 -5.20 -15.30 4.79
CA ILE A 26 -4.14 -14.29 4.73
C ILE A 26 -3.19 -14.57 3.57
N THR A 27 -2.80 -15.83 3.37
CA THR A 27 -1.93 -16.21 2.24
C THR A 27 -2.56 -15.88 0.89
N ILE A 28 -3.84 -16.22 0.69
CA ILE A 28 -4.56 -15.93 -0.55
C ILE A 28 -4.66 -14.42 -0.77
N LEU A 29 -5.06 -13.66 0.26
CA LEU A 29 -5.15 -12.21 0.18
C LEU A 29 -3.79 -11.57 -0.11
N SER A 30 -2.70 -12.12 0.46
CA SER A 30 -1.33 -11.65 0.19
C SER A 30 -0.94 -11.85 -1.27
N ILE A 31 -1.29 -13.00 -1.87
CA ILE A 31 -1.01 -13.27 -3.29
C ILE A 31 -1.77 -12.29 -4.18
N ILE A 32 -3.06 -12.07 -3.89
CA ILE A 32 -3.89 -11.11 -4.64
C ILE A 32 -3.30 -9.70 -4.50
N PHE A 33 -2.94 -9.31 -3.27
CA PHE A 33 -2.33 -8.02 -2.98
C PHE A 33 -1.05 -7.80 -3.78
N ILE A 34 -0.13 -8.79 -3.80
CA ILE A 34 1.11 -8.71 -4.60
C ILE A 34 0.78 -8.56 -6.08
N GLY A 35 -0.12 -9.40 -6.60
CA GLY A 35 -0.50 -9.37 -8.01
C GLY A 35 -1.02 -8.01 -8.46
N LEU A 36 -1.71 -7.28 -7.57
CA LEU A 36 -2.21 -5.93 -7.83
C LEU A 36 -1.14 -4.85 -7.59
N MET A 37 -0.14 -5.11 -6.74
CA MET A 37 0.93 -4.16 -6.44
C MET A 37 2.00 -4.10 -7.53
N ILE A 38 2.35 -5.23 -8.13
CA ILE A 38 3.40 -5.31 -9.16
C ILE A 38 3.16 -4.33 -10.32
N PRO A 39 1.98 -4.27 -10.95
CA PRO A 39 1.71 -3.29 -12.01
C PRO A 39 1.94 -1.84 -11.55
N ASN A 40 1.53 -1.50 -10.33
CA ASN A 40 1.73 -0.16 -9.79
C ASN A 40 3.22 0.19 -9.65
N VAL A 41 4.02 -0.72 -9.08
CA VAL A 41 5.46 -0.51 -8.93
C VAL A 41 6.13 -0.34 -10.29
N ILE A 42 5.78 -1.19 -11.27
CA ILE A 42 6.35 -1.12 -12.63
C ILE A 42 6.02 0.22 -13.28
N VAL A 43 4.76 0.63 -13.28
CA VAL A 43 4.33 1.87 -13.94
C VAL A 43 5.00 3.09 -13.28
N TYR A 44 5.02 3.17 -11.94
CA TYR A 44 5.67 4.29 -11.27
C TYR A 44 7.20 4.32 -11.47
N ALA A 45 7.85 3.16 -11.51
CA ALA A 45 9.28 3.09 -11.83
C ALA A 45 9.55 3.53 -13.27
N GLU A 46 8.73 3.08 -14.23
CA GLU A 46 8.84 3.48 -15.64
C GLU A 46 8.63 4.98 -15.83
N HIS A 47 7.56 5.55 -15.24
CA HIS A 47 7.32 7.00 -15.28
C HIS A 47 8.48 7.79 -14.66
N SER A 48 9.02 7.31 -13.53
CA SER A 48 10.18 7.94 -12.91
C SER A 48 11.38 7.98 -13.86
N LEU A 49 11.70 6.87 -14.50
CA LEU A 49 12.85 6.79 -15.41
C LEU A 49 12.66 7.69 -16.66
N LEU A 50 11.45 7.74 -17.21
CA LEU A 50 11.12 8.59 -18.34
C LEU A 50 11.27 10.07 -17.98
N GLU A 51 10.66 10.53 -16.90
CA GLU A 51 10.71 11.93 -16.46
C GLU A 51 12.14 12.38 -16.10
N LEU A 52 12.91 11.52 -15.44
CA LEU A 52 14.31 11.82 -15.13
C LEU A 52 15.17 11.90 -16.41
N GLY A 53 14.93 11.03 -17.40
CA GLY A 53 15.59 11.07 -18.70
C GLY A 53 15.25 12.35 -19.47
N GLU A 54 13.98 12.70 -19.57
CA GLU A 54 13.51 13.93 -20.21
C GLU A 54 13.99 15.21 -19.51
N SER A 55 14.08 15.17 -18.17
CA SER A 55 14.63 16.28 -17.40
C SER A 55 16.07 16.58 -17.79
N LYS A 56 16.90 15.54 -17.93
CA LYS A 56 18.29 15.70 -18.37
C LYS A 56 18.37 16.28 -19.80
N GLU A 57 17.58 15.75 -20.73
CA GLU A 57 17.53 16.24 -22.11
C GLU A 57 17.06 17.71 -22.17
N SER A 58 16.07 18.09 -21.36
CA SER A 58 15.58 19.45 -21.27
C SER A 58 16.62 20.40 -20.67
N ALA A 59 17.42 19.95 -19.71
CA ALA A 59 18.53 20.71 -19.16
C ALA A 59 19.62 20.97 -20.21
N ASP A 60 19.97 19.96 -20.98
CA ASP A 60 20.98 20.06 -22.06
C ASP A 60 20.53 21.02 -23.17
N LYS A 61 19.22 21.15 -23.40
CA LYS A 61 18.61 22.12 -24.31
C LYS A 61 18.40 23.52 -23.72
N GLY A 62 18.81 23.75 -22.48
CA GLY A 62 18.68 25.04 -21.78
C GLY A 62 17.25 25.40 -21.33
N THR A 63 16.31 24.44 -21.36
CA THR A 63 14.93 24.64 -20.91
C THR A 63 14.76 24.36 -19.41
N VAL A 64 15.34 25.24 -18.58
CA VAL A 64 15.45 25.04 -17.12
C VAL A 64 14.11 24.76 -16.44
N ASN A 65 13.07 25.52 -16.74
CA ASN A 65 11.75 25.34 -16.10
C ASN A 65 11.13 23.98 -16.43
N LYS A 66 11.28 23.51 -17.67
CA LYS A 66 10.79 22.19 -18.08
C LYS A 66 11.59 21.08 -17.38
N SER A 67 12.92 21.21 -17.35
CA SER A 67 13.81 20.27 -16.67
C SER A 67 13.47 20.15 -15.18
N THR A 68 13.29 21.28 -14.47
CA THR A 68 12.95 21.29 -13.04
C THR A 68 11.62 20.59 -12.78
N ARG A 69 10.60 20.82 -13.61
CA ARG A 69 9.31 20.16 -13.47
C ARG A 69 9.42 18.65 -13.65
N GLN A 70 10.09 18.21 -14.71
CA GLN A 70 10.29 16.79 -15.01
C GLN A 70 11.12 16.09 -13.93
N LEU A 71 12.15 16.78 -13.39
CA LEU A 71 12.91 16.27 -12.26
C LEU A 71 12.03 16.05 -11.03
N ALA A 72 11.19 17.01 -10.67
CA ALA A 72 10.29 16.89 -9.54
C ALA A 72 9.29 15.75 -9.71
N GLU A 73 8.71 15.60 -10.90
CA GLU A 73 7.80 14.49 -11.24
C GLU A 73 8.52 13.14 -11.16
N GLY A 74 9.70 13.01 -11.75
CA GLY A 74 10.47 11.78 -11.74
C GLY A 74 10.87 11.34 -10.33
N VAL A 75 11.32 12.28 -9.48
CA VAL A 75 11.63 11.99 -8.07
C VAL A 75 10.38 11.58 -7.29
N PHE A 76 9.26 12.23 -7.54
CA PHE A 76 7.99 11.88 -6.88
C PHE A 76 7.56 10.45 -7.23
N PHE A 77 7.59 10.06 -8.50
CA PHE A 77 7.27 8.70 -8.92
C PHE A 77 8.26 7.66 -8.37
N ALA A 78 9.56 7.99 -8.29
CA ALA A 78 10.55 7.13 -7.66
C ALA A 78 10.21 6.86 -6.18
N MET A 79 9.86 7.91 -5.44
CA MET A 79 9.48 7.77 -4.03
C MET A 79 8.24 6.89 -3.84
N ILE A 80 7.25 7.00 -4.73
CA ILE A 80 6.05 6.14 -4.69
C ILE A 80 6.44 4.69 -4.95
N ALA A 81 7.22 4.40 -5.99
CA ALA A 81 7.64 3.04 -6.32
C ALA A 81 8.43 2.40 -5.17
N ILE A 82 9.41 3.11 -4.61
CA ILE A 82 10.21 2.67 -3.46
C ILE A 82 9.31 2.47 -2.24
N GLY A 83 8.40 3.38 -1.97
CA GLY A 83 7.45 3.30 -0.87
C GLY A 83 6.60 2.02 -0.93
N TYR A 84 6.09 1.68 -2.11
CA TYR A 84 5.35 0.43 -2.32
C TYR A 84 6.21 -0.81 -2.12
N ILE A 85 7.44 -0.83 -2.63
CA ILE A 85 8.37 -1.95 -2.44
C ILE A 85 8.68 -2.15 -0.96
N VAL A 86 9.11 -1.09 -0.26
CA VAL A 86 9.50 -1.16 1.15
C VAL A 86 8.33 -1.60 2.03
N THR A 87 7.15 -1.01 1.84
CA THR A 87 5.98 -1.37 2.65
C THR A 87 5.49 -2.77 2.36
N THR A 88 5.58 -3.25 1.11
CA THR A 88 5.27 -4.63 0.75
C THR A 88 6.22 -5.59 1.47
N ILE A 89 7.53 -5.34 1.45
CA ILE A 89 8.51 -6.14 2.19
C ILE A 89 8.18 -6.17 3.70
N LEU A 90 7.80 -5.02 4.28
CA LEU A 90 7.43 -4.94 5.70
C LEU A 90 6.17 -5.74 6.04
N VAL A 91 5.18 -5.79 5.15
CA VAL A 91 3.98 -6.64 5.30
C VAL A 91 4.38 -8.10 5.38
N PHE A 92 5.31 -8.57 4.52
CA PHE A 92 5.77 -9.95 4.54
C PHE A 92 6.70 -10.27 5.71
N ALA A 93 7.60 -9.35 6.04
CA ALA A 93 8.53 -9.54 7.15
C ALA A 93 7.82 -9.57 8.52
N LYS A 94 6.71 -8.83 8.65
CA LYS A 94 5.96 -8.70 9.91
C LYS A 94 4.45 -8.78 9.69
N PRO A 95 3.91 -9.93 9.21
CA PRO A 95 2.51 -10.06 8.81
C PRO A 95 1.50 -9.83 9.96
N ASN A 96 1.94 -10.02 11.20
CA ASN A 96 1.11 -9.78 12.39
C ASN A 96 1.17 -8.33 12.90
N ASN A 97 1.94 -7.46 12.27
CA ASN A 97 2.01 -6.04 12.63
C ASN A 97 1.03 -5.23 11.76
N VAL A 98 0.14 -4.48 12.40
CA VAL A 98 -0.85 -3.64 11.70
C VAL A 98 -0.23 -2.40 11.05
N ILE A 99 0.91 -1.93 11.53
CA ILE A 99 1.54 -0.67 11.09
C ILE A 99 1.84 -0.64 9.58
N PRO A 100 2.49 -1.67 8.97
CA PRO A 100 2.76 -1.67 7.54
C PRO A 100 1.49 -1.56 6.69
N TYR A 101 0.41 -2.22 7.12
CA TYR A 101 -0.88 -2.17 6.41
C TYR A 101 -1.49 -0.76 6.42
N TYR A 102 -1.43 -0.06 7.57
CA TYR A 102 -1.86 1.34 7.67
C TYR A 102 -1.02 2.26 6.81
N ILE A 103 0.30 2.10 6.80
CA ILE A 103 1.20 2.92 5.97
C ILE A 103 0.84 2.78 4.49
N ILE A 104 0.65 1.55 3.99
CA ILE A 104 0.24 1.33 2.59
C ILE A 104 -1.13 1.96 2.33
N LEU A 105 -2.11 1.72 3.19
CA LEU A 105 -3.47 2.22 3.01
C LEU A 105 -3.50 3.74 2.94
N VAL A 106 -2.93 4.40 3.94
CA VAL A 106 -2.89 5.87 4.01
C VAL A 106 -2.06 6.44 2.86
N GLY A 107 -0.91 5.84 2.57
CA GLY A 107 -0.05 6.25 1.45
C GLY A 107 -0.78 6.15 0.11
N THR A 108 -1.50 5.06 -0.14
CA THR A 108 -2.28 4.90 -1.38
C THR A 108 -3.40 5.93 -1.50
N VAL A 109 -4.15 6.15 -0.43
CA VAL A 109 -5.21 7.18 -0.42
C VAL A 109 -4.60 8.56 -0.70
N ALA A 110 -3.46 8.88 -0.08
CA ALA A 110 -2.75 10.13 -0.33
C ALA A 110 -2.32 10.27 -1.81
N ILE A 111 -1.76 9.20 -2.40
CA ILE A 111 -1.38 9.20 -3.83
C ILE A 111 -2.60 9.42 -4.74
N ILE A 112 -3.72 8.78 -4.45
CA ILE A 112 -4.96 8.97 -5.22
C ILE A 112 -5.43 10.43 -5.11
N ILE A 113 -5.43 11.01 -3.91
CA ILE A 113 -5.79 12.42 -3.69
C ILE A 113 -4.86 13.35 -4.48
N VAL A 114 -3.54 13.15 -4.37
CA VAL A 114 -2.52 13.93 -5.09
C VAL A 114 -2.75 13.85 -6.61
N TYR A 115 -3.08 12.66 -7.13
CA TYR A 115 -3.40 12.49 -8.55
C TYR A 115 -4.60 13.34 -8.98
N TYR A 116 -5.69 13.32 -8.21
CA TYR A 116 -6.86 14.15 -8.52
C TYR A 116 -6.53 15.65 -8.47
N PHE A 117 -5.73 16.09 -7.49
CA PHE A 117 -5.28 17.48 -7.46
C PHE A 117 -4.42 17.83 -8.68
N ARG A 118 -3.49 16.94 -9.07
CA ARG A 118 -2.64 17.13 -10.25
C ARG A 118 -3.46 17.30 -11.53
N THR A 119 -4.52 16.52 -11.71
CA THR A 119 -5.37 16.59 -12.91
C THR A 119 -6.31 17.78 -12.90
N MET A 120 -6.88 18.15 -11.77
CA MET A 120 -7.89 19.22 -11.68
C MET A 120 -7.26 20.61 -11.58
N THR A 121 -6.41 20.83 -10.59
CA THR A 121 -5.89 22.17 -10.24
C THR A 121 -4.42 22.34 -10.56
N GLY A 122 -3.67 21.26 -10.67
CA GLY A 122 -2.22 21.24 -10.68
C GLY A 122 -1.62 21.32 -9.27
N ILE A 123 -0.37 20.91 -9.15
CA ILE A 123 0.39 20.90 -7.90
C ILE A 123 1.55 21.90 -8.03
N PRO A 124 1.64 22.92 -7.16
CA PRO A 124 2.76 23.86 -7.19
C PRO A 124 4.05 23.17 -6.73
N ILE A 125 5.16 23.45 -7.40
CA ILE A 125 6.48 23.03 -6.94
C ILE A 125 6.97 24.04 -5.91
N ILE A 126 7.20 23.58 -4.69
CA ILE A 126 7.63 24.43 -3.57
C ILE A 126 8.93 25.18 -3.93
N GLY A 127 8.91 26.50 -3.77
CA GLY A 127 10.06 27.37 -4.07
C GLY A 127 10.17 27.80 -5.54
N THR A 128 9.17 27.54 -6.36
CA THR A 128 9.09 27.97 -7.76
C THR A 128 7.67 28.43 -8.12
N ASP A 129 7.53 29.16 -9.22
CA ASP A 129 6.22 29.52 -9.80
C ASP A 129 5.66 28.42 -10.74
N LEU A 130 6.29 27.24 -10.74
CA LEU A 130 5.93 26.16 -11.64
C LEU A 130 4.80 25.30 -11.04
N ILE A 131 3.89 24.88 -11.91
CA ILE A 131 2.76 24.01 -11.58
C ILE A 131 2.88 22.72 -12.37
N ILE A 132 2.83 21.59 -11.66
CA ILE A 132 2.70 20.26 -12.26
C ILE A 132 1.21 20.04 -12.55
N LYS A 133 0.85 20.02 -13.82
CA LYS A 133 -0.52 19.72 -14.26
C LYS A 133 -0.50 18.72 -15.39
N GLU A 134 -1.35 17.72 -15.29
CA GLU A 134 -1.54 16.72 -16.33
C GLU A 134 -2.65 17.16 -17.28
N TYR A 135 -2.31 17.25 -18.56
CA TYR A 135 -3.26 17.66 -19.62
C TYR A 135 -3.78 16.48 -20.44
N ALA A 136 -3.10 15.34 -20.39
CA ALA A 136 -3.51 14.12 -21.08
C ALA A 136 -3.46 12.94 -20.13
N ILE A 137 -4.55 12.17 -20.08
CA ILE A 137 -4.61 10.94 -19.30
C ILE A 137 -4.09 9.82 -20.19
N ASP A 138 -2.95 9.22 -19.82
CA ASP A 138 -2.45 8.02 -20.48
C ASP A 138 -3.20 6.78 -19.98
N TYR A 139 -3.32 5.74 -20.85
CA TYR A 139 -3.92 4.47 -20.48
C TYR A 139 -3.21 3.80 -19.28
N ARG A 140 -1.90 4.04 -19.11
CA ARG A 140 -1.10 3.56 -17.97
C ARG A 140 -1.57 4.15 -16.65
N ASP A 141 -1.91 5.44 -16.64
CA ASP A 141 -2.47 6.11 -15.47
C ASP A 141 -3.82 5.50 -15.09
N VAL A 142 -4.67 5.23 -16.08
CA VAL A 142 -5.98 4.60 -15.85
C VAL A 142 -5.80 3.20 -15.24
N ILE A 143 -4.93 2.36 -15.80
CA ILE A 143 -4.64 1.02 -15.27
C ILE A 143 -4.12 1.13 -13.83
N THR A 144 -3.17 2.04 -13.57
CA THR A 144 -2.60 2.25 -12.25
C THR A 144 -3.68 2.65 -11.23
N LYS A 145 -4.59 3.55 -11.59
CA LYS A 145 -5.67 3.98 -10.68
C LYS A 145 -6.69 2.88 -10.43
N ILE A 146 -7.05 2.09 -11.43
CA ILE A 146 -7.92 0.93 -11.26
C ILE A 146 -7.28 -0.10 -10.34
N THR A 147 -6.00 -0.43 -10.56
CA THR A 147 -5.29 -1.39 -9.72
C THR A 147 -5.05 -0.88 -8.31
N GLN A 148 -4.78 0.42 -8.12
CA GLN A 148 -4.69 1.04 -6.79
C GLN A 148 -6.00 0.96 -6.01
N GLN A 149 -7.13 1.25 -6.65
CA GLN A 149 -8.42 1.12 -6.00
C GLN A 149 -8.77 -0.35 -5.71
N ALA A 150 -8.45 -1.24 -6.63
CA ALA A 150 -8.72 -2.67 -6.48
C ALA A 150 -7.94 -3.30 -5.32
N PHE A 151 -6.68 -2.93 -5.10
CA PHE A 151 -5.90 -3.53 -4.02
C PHE A 151 -6.25 -3.00 -2.62
N VAL A 152 -6.93 -1.87 -2.50
CA VAL A 152 -7.42 -1.38 -1.20
C VAL A 152 -8.33 -2.40 -0.52
N ILE A 153 -9.12 -3.14 -1.29
CA ILE A 153 -10.05 -4.15 -0.76
C ILE A 153 -9.30 -5.30 -0.06
N PRO A 154 -8.39 -6.04 -0.72
CA PRO A 154 -7.66 -7.12 -0.05
C PRO A 154 -6.78 -6.59 1.09
N LEU A 155 -6.23 -5.37 0.97
CA LEU A 155 -5.47 -4.74 2.03
C LEU A 155 -6.32 -4.47 3.28
N ALA A 156 -7.52 -3.92 3.12
CA ALA A 156 -8.44 -3.68 4.22
C ALA A 156 -8.87 -5.00 4.89
N MET A 157 -9.14 -6.04 4.10
CA MET A 157 -9.46 -7.38 4.61
C MET A 157 -8.30 -7.99 5.40
N MET A 158 -7.06 -7.84 4.92
CA MET A 158 -5.86 -8.29 5.64
C MET A 158 -5.71 -7.55 6.96
N LEU A 159 -5.87 -6.23 6.95
CA LEU A 159 -5.79 -5.39 8.14
C LEU A 159 -6.82 -5.82 9.19
N GLN A 160 -8.08 -6.02 8.78
CA GLN A 160 -9.13 -6.50 9.66
C GLN A 160 -8.76 -7.86 10.27
N ARG A 161 -8.25 -8.82 9.48
CA ARG A 161 -7.84 -10.14 9.96
C ARG A 161 -6.70 -10.06 10.98
N VAL A 162 -5.71 -9.22 10.73
CA VAL A 162 -4.60 -9.02 11.68
C VAL A 162 -5.11 -8.41 13.00
N TYR A 163 -6.07 -7.49 12.91
CA TYR A 163 -6.70 -6.90 14.09
C TYR A 163 -7.47 -7.94 14.90
N ASP A 164 -8.30 -8.75 14.24
CA ASP A 164 -9.08 -9.82 14.89
C ASP A 164 -8.20 -10.84 15.59
N MET A 165 -7.09 -11.26 14.95
CA MET A 165 -6.11 -12.18 15.56
C MET A 165 -5.46 -11.56 16.81
N LYS A 166 -5.14 -10.27 16.80
CA LYS A 166 -4.60 -9.58 17.99
C LYS A 166 -5.62 -9.53 19.11
N LYS A 167 -6.87 -9.21 18.81
CA LYS A 167 -7.96 -9.17 19.79
C LYS A 167 -8.16 -10.53 20.46
N GLN A 168 -8.27 -11.59 19.67
CA GLN A 168 -8.41 -12.98 20.18
C GLN A 168 -7.24 -13.38 21.09
N ARG A 169 -6.01 -13.05 20.70
CA ARG A 169 -4.82 -13.32 21.53
C ARG A 169 -4.89 -12.57 22.86
N TYR A 170 -5.35 -11.34 22.86
CA TYR A 170 -5.48 -10.53 24.07
C TYR A 170 -6.53 -11.11 25.02
N GLU A 171 -7.70 -11.47 24.49
CA GLU A 171 -8.77 -12.12 25.26
C GLU A 171 -8.34 -13.45 25.87
N THR A 172 -7.57 -14.27 25.12
CA THR A 172 -7.02 -15.55 25.61
C THR A 172 -6.02 -15.34 26.75
N ILE A 173 -5.20 -14.27 26.71
CA ILE A 173 -4.25 -13.95 27.77
C ILE A 173 -4.98 -13.54 29.06
N ILE A 174 -6.03 -12.71 28.93
CA ILE A 174 -6.84 -12.29 30.07
C ILE A 174 -7.55 -13.49 30.72
N ALA A 175 -8.18 -14.33 29.91
CA ALA A 175 -8.89 -15.53 30.40
C ALA A 175 -7.97 -16.56 31.12
N LYS A 176 -6.66 -16.53 30.85
CA LYS A 176 -5.67 -17.39 31.56
C LYS A 176 -5.19 -16.78 32.88
N ARG A 177 -5.42 -15.51 33.11
CA ARG A 177 -4.99 -14.81 34.33
C ARG A 177 -6.10 -14.73 35.40
N LEU A 178 -7.34 -15.00 35.02
CA LEU A 178 -8.51 -15.16 35.88
C LEU A 178 -8.68 -16.62 36.26
#